data_7d3829bf65758903499c56a769bb57b6
#
_entry.id   7d3829bf65758903499c56a769bb57b6
#
_cell.length_a   1.000
_cell.length_b   1.000
_cell.length_c   1.000
_cell.angle_alpha   90.00
_cell.angle_beta   90.00
_cell.angle_gamma   90.00
#
_symmetry.space_group_name_H-M   'P 1'
#
loop_
_entity.id
_entity.type
_entity.pdbx_description
1 polymer ?
#
loop_
_entity_poly.entity_id
_entity_poly.type
_entity_poly.pdbx_seq_one_letter_code
_entity_poly.pdbx_strand_id
1 'polypeptide(L)'
;MIIYLDLDGVIINWVKGIFNWFEIPYDPSKVTHWDSIQELTNNTKQEFWTKIKFSAFWENLDFYPDSRLFIDRIKKYGEVILLSSPAYGCAGYRQNWIEKNLPEFFNNGHYILTPSKWTCAHKNTILIDDSDENYQKFIQNGGNAIIYPQPWNITREIFKQEMSEQEKNNLVIDTLYLMKNQIRSN
;
A
#
# COMPACT_ATOMS: atom_id res chain seq x y z
N MET A 1 15.06 -9.07 10.49
CA MET A 1 14.26 -9.04 9.26
C MET A 1 13.52 -7.70 9.24
N ILE A 2 13.61 -6.98 8.14
CA ILE A 2 12.88 -5.73 7.92
C ILE A 2 11.64 -6.03 7.06
N ILE A 3 10.51 -5.47 7.46
CA ILE A 3 9.25 -5.53 6.72
C ILE A 3 8.97 -4.12 6.21
N TYR A 4 9.04 -3.93 4.92
CA TYR A 4 8.60 -2.70 4.27
C TYR A 4 7.10 -2.78 4.01
N LEU A 5 6.36 -1.80 4.51
CA LEU A 5 4.91 -1.72 4.39
C LEU A 5 4.53 -0.54 3.52
N ASP A 6 3.86 -0.82 2.41
CA ASP A 6 3.25 0.25 1.61
C ASP A 6 2.06 0.88 2.33
N LEU A 7 1.66 2.04 1.89
CA LEU A 7 0.56 2.83 2.45
C LEU A 7 -0.69 2.73 1.60
N ASP A 8 -0.64 3.26 0.38
CA ASP A 8 -1.82 3.36 -0.51
C ASP A 8 -2.23 1.98 -1.01
N GLY A 9 -3.48 1.60 -0.84
CA GLY A 9 -3.97 0.28 -1.23
C GLY A 9 -3.62 -0.86 -0.25
N VAL A 10 -2.82 -0.60 0.79
CA VAL A 10 -2.49 -1.58 1.83
C VAL A 10 -3.10 -1.20 3.17
N ILE A 11 -2.78 -0.02 3.69
CA ILE A 11 -3.34 0.50 4.94
C ILE A 11 -4.17 1.76 4.75
N ILE A 12 -3.99 2.47 3.64
CA ILE A 12 -4.74 3.67 3.28
C ILE A 12 -5.75 3.35 2.19
N ASN A 13 -7.02 3.65 2.43
CA ASN A 13 -8.09 3.50 1.45
C ASN A 13 -8.12 4.72 0.49
N TRP A 14 -7.08 4.83 -0.34
CA TRP A 14 -6.96 5.93 -1.28
C TRP A 14 -8.06 5.91 -2.35
N VAL A 15 -8.59 4.73 -2.70
CA VAL A 15 -9.71 4.59 -3.63
C VAL A 15 -10.96 5.28 -3.09
N LYS A 16 -11.34 5.01 -1.82
CA LYS A 16 -12.44 5.74 -1.16
C LYS A 16 -12.15 7.23 -1.12
N GLY A 17 -10.89 7.60 -0.87
CA GLY A 17 -10.45 9.00 -0.91
C GLY A 17 -10.73 9.66 -2.26
N ILE A 18 -10.43 8.97 -3.39
CA ILE A 18 -10.72 9.47 -4.74
C ILE A 18 -12.24 9.65 -4.94
N PHE A 19 -13.04 8.65 -4.59
CA PHE A 19 -14.49 8.76 -4.74
C PHE A 19 -15.05 9.96 -3.96
N ASN A 20 -14.59 10.16 -2.72
CA ASN A 20 -14.98 11.31 -1.90
C ASN A 20 -14.51 12.64 -2.51
N TRP A 21 -13.27 12.72 -2.99
CA TRP A 21 -12.68 13.94 -3.56
C TRP A 21 -13.38 14.41 -4.84
N PHE A 22 -13.83 13.44 -5.65
CA PHE A 22 -14.55 13.71 -6.90
C PHE A 22 -16.07 13.70 -6.72
N GLU A 23 -16.57 13.59 -5.48
CA GLU A 23 -18.00 13.56 -5.14
C GLU A 23 -18.77 12.44 -5.88
N ILE A 24 -18.12 11.29 -6.06
CA ILE A 24 -18.72 10.12 -6.73
C ILE A 24 -19.20 9.14 -5.65
N PRO A 25 -20.38 8.53 -5.78
CA PRO A 25 -20.82 7.48 -4.86
C PRO A 25 -19.81 6.34 -4.79
N TYR A 26 -19.36 6.00 -3.58
CA TYR A 26 -18.35 4.95 -3.38
C TYR A 26 -18.93 3.58 -3.73
N ASP A 27 -18.35 2.96 -4.75
CA ASP A 27 -18.69 1.62 -5.22
C ASP A 27 -17.38 0.88 -5.60
N PRO A 28 -16.76 0.16 -4.66
CA PRO A 28 -15.49 -0.53 -4.91
C PRO A 28 -15.62 -1.64 -5.95
N SER A 29 -16.81 -2.18 -6.21
CA SER A 29 -17.02 -3.23 -7.20
C SER A 29 -16.72 -2.78 -8.65
N LYS A 30 -16.77 -1.47 -8.90
CA LYS A 30 -16.40 -0.86 -10.17
C LYS A 30 -14.90 -0.71 -10.39
N VAL A 31 -14.09 -0.85 -9.33
CA VAL A 31 -12.64 -0.76 -9.42
C VAL A 31 -12.08 -2.13 -9.77
N THR A 32 -11.83 -2.33 -11.06
CA THR A 32 -11.43 -3.65 -11.59
C THR A 32 -10.00 -3.71 -12.09
N HIS A 33 -9.35 -2.58 -12.29
CA HIS A 33 -7.96 -2.42 -12.70
C HIS A 33 -7.50 -1.02 -12.31
N TRP A 34 -6.20 -0.76 -12.36
CA TRP A 34 -5.64 0.50 -11.88
C TRP A 34 -6.24 1.75 -12.55
N ASP A 35 -6.34 1.75 -13.89
CA ASP A 35 -6.85 2.91 -14.64
C ASP A 35 -8.37 3.11 -14.44
N SER A 36 -9.12 2.07 -14.02
CA SER A 36 -10.57 2.20 -13.76
C SER A 36 -10.91 3.25 -12.71
N ILE A 37 -10.00 3.49 -11.77
CA ILE A 37 -10.18 4.51 -10.72
C ILE A 37 -10.28 5.90 -11.35
N GLN A 38 -9.40 6.19 -12.30
CA GLN A 38 -9.42 7.47 -13.03
C GLN A 38 -10.61 7.54 -13.99
N GLU A 39 -10.91 6.46 -14.71
CA GLU A 39 -12.03 6.39 -15.66
C GLU A 39 -13.37 6.69 -14.98
N LEU A 40 -13.59 6.18 -13.77
CA LEU A 40 -14.81 6.43 -12.99
C LEU A 40 -15.01 7.91 -12.61
N THR A 41 -13.96 8.73 -12.64
CA THR A 41 -14.06 10.17 -12.37
C THR A 41 -14.51 11.00 -13.57
N ASN A 42 -14.68 10.40 -14.74
CA ASN A 42 -14.96 11.08 -16.00
C ASN A 42 -13.97 12.20 -16.38
N ASN A 43 -12.73 12.09 -15.88
CA ASN A 43 -11.64 13.00 -16.22
C ASN A 43 -10.63 12.30 -17.13
N THR A 44 -9.95 13.07 -17.96
CA THR A 44 -8.72 12.58 -18.59
C THR A 44 -7.65 12.31 -17.53
N LYS A 45 -6.67 11.48 -17.86
CA LYS A 45 -5.55 11.19 -16.94
C LYS A 45 -4.84 12.47 -16.47
N GLN A 46 -4.68 13.44 -17.36
CA GLN A 46 -4.06 14.72 -17.03
C GLN A 46 -4.92 15.56 -16.06
N GLU A 47 -6.22 15.67 -16.30
CA GLU A 47 -7.14 16.40 -15.43
C GLU A 47 -7.24 15.75 -14.05
N PHE A 48 -7.34 14.41 -14.00
CA PHE A 48 -7.36 13.64 -12.76
C PHE A 48 -6.15 13.98 -11.88
N TRP A 49 -4.94 13.81 -12.43
CA TRP A 49 -3.72 14.11 -11.68
C TRP A 49 -3.57 15.59 -11.33
N THR A 50 -4.02 16.50 -12.18
CA THR A 50 -4.01 17.95 -11.90
C THR A 50 -4.88 18.30 -10.70
N LYS A 51 -6.02 17.64 -10.53
CA LYS A 51 -6.97 17.91 -9.43
C LYS A 51 -6.51 17.39 -8.08
N ILE A 52 -5.75 16.30 -8.05
CA ILE A 52 -5.28 15.71 -6.78
C ILE A 52 -3.83 16.05 -6.44
N LYS A 53 -3.00 16.39 -7.46
CA LYS A 53 -1.60 16.76 -7.27
C LYS A 53 -1.49 18.08 -6.50
N PHE A 54 -0.59 18.13 -5.52
CA PHE A 54 -0.39 19.30 -4.66
C PHE A 54 -1.64 19.77 -3.91
N SER A 55 -2.54 18.86 -3.58
CA SER A 55 -3.78 19.15 -2.88
C SER A 55 -3.84 18.50 -1.51
N ALA A 56 -4.75 18.99 -0.66
CA ALA A 56 -5.03 18.41 0.65
C ALA A 56 -5.61 16.98 0.59
N PHE A 57 -5.90 16.47 -0.60
CA PHE A 57 -6.30 15.08 -0.82
C PHE A 57 -5.40 14.10 -0.07
N TRP A 58 -4.08 14.23 -0.23
CA TRP A 58 -3.09 13.29 0.31
C TRP A 58 -2.97 13.29 1.84
N GLU A 59 -3.39 14.38 2.51
CA GLU A 59 -3.37 14.51 3.97
C GLU A 59 -4.66 14.03 4.65
N ASN A 60 -5.74 13.86 3.86
CA ASN A 60 -7.07 13.55 4.38
C ASN A 60 -7.57 12.15 3.99
N LEU A 61 -6.66 11.24 3.69
CA LEU A 61 -6.99 9.86 3.39
C LEU A 61 -7.24 9.05 4.67
N ASP A 62 -8.25 8.20 4.63
CA ASP A 62 -8.62 7.31 5.72
C ASP A 62 -7.83 6.00 5.67
N PHE A 63 -7.68 5.35 6.82
CA PHE A 63 -7.25 3.96 6.89
C PHE A 63 -8.32 3.02 6.32
N TYR A 64 -7.88 1.87 5.81
CA TYR A 64 -8.78 0.72 5.75
C TYR A 64 -9.19 0.27 7.16
N PRO A 65 -10.34 -0.40 7.31
CA PRO A 65 -10.70 -1.06 8.57
C PRO A 65 -9.56 -1.96 9.07
N ASP A 66 -9.34 -2.00 10.38
CA ASP A 66 -8.35 -2.84 11.05
C ASP A 66 -6.86 -2.62 10.66
N SER A 67 -6.52 -1.56 9.90
CA SER A 67 -5.13 -1.28 9.49
C SER A 67 -4.17 -1.16 10.68
N ARG A 68 -4.60 -0.54 11.77
CA ARG A 68 -3.79 -0.44 12.99
C ARG A 68 -3.51 -1.81 13.61
N LEU A 69 -4.54 -2.64 13.71
CA LEU A 69 -4.40 -4.02 14.19
C LEU A 69 -3.49 -4.85 13.27
N PHE A 70 -3.60 -4.65 11.95
CA PHE A 70 -2.72 -5.29 10.98
C PHE A 70 -1.26 -4.90 11.19
N ILE A 71 -0.96 -3.60 11.35
CA ILE A 71 0.39 -3.10 11.67
C ILE A 71 0.93 -3.75 12.95
N ASP A 72 0.13 -3.82 14.02
CA ASP A 72 0.56 -4.42 15.29
C ASP A 72 0.83 -5.93 15.17
N ARG A 73 0.09 -6.61 14.31
CA ARG A 73 0.31 -8.03 14.04
C ARG A 73 1.60 -8.28 13.26
N ILE A 74 1.89 -7.51 12.21
CA ILE A 74 3.11 -7.69 11.42
C ILE A 74 4.38 -7.31 12.18
N LYS A 75 4.33 -6.35 13.12
CA LYS A 75 5.44 -6.00 14.02
C LYS A 75 5.98 -7.19 14.81
N LYS A 76 5.18 -8.23 15.04
CA LYS A 76 5.61 -9.47 15.72
C LYS A 76 6.59 -10.31 14.89
N TYR A 77 6.68 -10.06 13.60
CA TYR A 77 7.53 -10.82 12.68
C TYR A 77 8.85 -10.13 12.35
N GLY A 78 8.93 -8.82 12.47
CA GLY A 78 10.14 -8.06 12.19
C GLY A 78 9.97 -6.57 12.47
N GLU A 79 11.02 -5.81 12.21
CA GLU A 79 10.99 -4.36 12.22
C GLU A 79 10.16 -3.86 11.02
N VAL A 80 9.19 -3.00 11.27
CA VAL A 80 8.32 -2.44 10.23
C VAL A 80 8.77 -1.03 9.88
N ILE A 81 9.00 -0.79 8.60
CA ILE A 81 9.34 0.52 8.03
C ILE A 81 8.30 0.83 6.95
N LEU A 82 7.67 2.00 7.01
CA LEU A 82 6.76 2.44 5.96
C LEU A 82 7.55 2.75 4.68
N LEU A 83 7.09 2.25 3.52
CA LEU A 83 7.77 2.44 2.25
C LEU A 83 6.75 2.84 1.17
N SER A 84 6.60 4.14 0.93
CA SER A 84 5.58 4.67 0.03
C SER A 84 6.19 5.37 -1.18
N SER A 85 5.47 5.32 -2.31
CA SER A 85 5.80 6.02 -3.56
C SER A 85 4.82 7.18 -3.79
N PRO A 86 4.98 8.32 -3.11
CA PRO A 86 4.07 9.43 -3.29
C PRO A 86 4.14 9.96 -4.73
N ALA A 87 3.00 10.44 -5.24
CA ALA A 87 2.97 11.10 -6.54
C ALA A 87 3.96 12.27 -6.58
N TYR A 88 4.47 12.59 -7.78
CA TYR A 88 5.47 13.64 -7.96
C TYR A 88 5.04 14.97 -7.29
N GLY A 89 5.89 15.49 -6.41
CA GLY A 89 5.65 16.71 -5.64
C GLY A 89 4.73 16.55 -4.42
N CYS A 90 4.28 15.32 -4.11
CA CYS A 90 3.35 15.06 -2.99
C CYS A 90 4.02 14.49 -1.74
N ALA A 91 5.35 14.37 -1.72
CA ALA A 91 6.07 13.77 -0.59
C ALA A 91 5.82 14.49 0.75
N GLY A 92 5.76 15.83 0.74
CA GLY A 92 5.44 16.62 1.94
C GLY A 92 4.05 16.32 2.51
N TYR A 93 3.03 16.23 1.66
CA TYR A 93 1.67 15.86 2.09
C TYR A 93 1.63 14.43 2.68
N ARG A 94 2.37 13.49 2.07
CA ARG A 94 2.49 12.14 2.61
C ARG A 94 3.21 12.12 3.95
N GLN A 95 4.25 12.92 4.11
CA GLN A 95 4.95 13.08 5.39
C GLN A 95 4.01 13.63 6.47
N ASN A 96 3.25 14.69 6.18
CA ASN A 96 2.26 15.25 7.10
C ASN A 96 1.19 14.21 7.49
N TRP A 97 0.75 13.38 6.53
CA TRP A 97 -0.17 12.29 6.81
C TRP A 97 0.42 11.27 7.80
N ILE A 98 1.70 10.86 7.59
CA ILE A 98 2.39 9.92 8.49
C ILE A 98 2.54 10.54 9.88
N GLU A 99 2.96 11.79 9.98
CA GLU A 99 3.11 12.50 11.26
C GLU A 99 1.80 12.53 12.04
N LYS A 100 0.71 12.87 11.37
CA LYS A 100 -0.63 12.97 11.98
C LYS A 100 -1.19 11.61 12.40
N ASN A 101 -1.04 10.60 11.54
CA ASN A 101 -1.76 9.33 11.67
C ASN A 101 -0.91 8.18 12.22
N LEU A 102 0.41 8.23 12.08
CA LEU A 102 1.37 7.20 12.51
C LEU A 102 2.59 7.85 13.18
N PRO A 103 2.39 8.67 14.24
CA PRO A 103 3.46 9.45 14.87
C PRO A 103 4.60 8.57 15.39
N GLU A 104 4.34 7.32 15.76
CA GLU A 104 5.38 6.38 16.18
C GLU A 104 6.38 6.03 15.06
N PHE A 105 5.94 6.00 13.81
CA PHE A 105 6.83 5.82 12.67
C PHE A 105 7.54 7.12 12.30
N PHE A 106 6.83 8.24 12.35
CA PHE A 106 7.39 9.55 12.04
C PHE A 106 8.52 9.92 13.00
N ASN A 107 8.26 9.85 14.30
CA ASN A 107 9.21 10.26 15.34
C ASN A 107 10.47 9.38 15.39
N ASN A 108 10.36 8.11 15.01
CA ASN A 108 11.48 7.18 14.97
C ASN A 108 12.19 7.15 13.60
N GLY A 109 11.73 7.92 12.60
CA GLY A 109 12.29 7.90 11.25
C GLY A 109 12.06 6.57 10.51
N HIS A 110 11.07 5.79 10.93
CA HIS A 110 10.74 4.48 10.34
C HIS A 110 9.82 4.63 9.11
N TYR A 111 10.17 5.54 8.19
CA TYR A 111 9.50 5.68 6.90
C TYR A 111 10.48 6.12 5.81
N ILE A 112 10.21 5.66 4.60
CA ILE A 112 10.96 6.00 3.38
C ILE A 112 9.95 6.40 2.31
N LEU A 113 10.16 7.56 1.69
CA LEU A 113 9.36 8.06 0.57
C LEU A 113 10.22 8.02 -0.70
N THR A 114 9.95 7.07 -1.59
CA THR A 114 10.72 6.89 -2.82
C THR A 114 9.88 6.24 -3.92
N PRO A 115 10.03 6.66 -5.19
CA PRO A 115 9.43 5.95 -6.32
C PRO A 115 10.17 4.64 -6.64
N SER A 116 11.37 4.43 -6.08
CA SER A 116 12.26 3.31 -6.40
C SER A 116 12.35 2.33 -5.23
N LYS A 117 11.22 1.74 -4.82
CA LYS A 117 11.14 0.83 -3.66
C LYS A 117 12.12 -0.35 -3.75
N TRP A 118 12.43 -0.80 -4.95
CA TRP A 118 13.39 -1.91 -5.19
C TRP A 118 14.82 -1.63 -4.71
N THR A 119 15.19 -0.36 -4.51
CA THR A 119 16.51 -0.01 -3.95
C THR A 119 16.66 -0.42 -2.47
N CYS A 120 15.56 -0.73 -1.81
CA CYS A 120 15.53 -1.25 -0.44
C CYS A 120 15.57 -2.79 -0.39
N ALA A 121 15.59 -3.47 -1.55
CA ALA A 121 15.51 -4.92 -1.64
C ALA A 121 16.83 -5.59 -1.25
N HIS A 122 16.78 -6.55 -0.35
CA HIS A 122 17.86 -7.51 -0.06
C HIS A 122 17.30 -8.77 0.64
N LYS A 123 18.09 -9.83 0.75
CA LYS A 123 17.66 -11.17 1.20
C LYS A 123 16.88 -11.21 2.53
N ASN A 124 17.10 -10.25 3.42
CA ASN A 124 16.46 -10.20 4.75
C ASN A 124 15.31 -9.17 4.82
N THR A 125 14.81 -8.72 3.68
CA THR A 125 13.69 -7.77 3.60
C THR A 125 12.48 -8.42 2.95
N ILE A 126 11.30 -8.00 3.40
CA ILE A 126 10.02 -8.36 2.80
C ILE A 126 9.25 -7.07 2.54
N LEU A 127 8.79 -6.87 1.31
CA LEU A 127 7.87 -5.80 0.92
C LEU A 127 6.43 -6.33 0.97
N ILE A 128 5.52 -5.59 1.60
CA ILE A 128 4.07 -5.77 1.51
C ILE A 128 3.52 -4.61 0.70
N ASP A 129 2.99 -4.87 -0.49
CA ASP A 129 2.61 -3.83 -1.48
C ASP A 129 1.45 -4.33 -2.34
N ASP A 130 0.58 -3.45 -2.81
CA ASP A 130 -0.55 -3.79 -3.67
C ASP A 130 -0.23 -3.69 -5.17
N SER A 131 0.94 -3.16 -5.52
CA SER A 131 1.41 -2.98 -6.90
C SER A 131 2.17 -4.20 -7.41
N ASP A 132 1.68 -4.81 -8.50
CA ASP A 132 2.37 -5.90 -9.20
C ASP A 132 3.78 -5.48 -9.66
N GLU A 133 3.96 -4.23 -10.09
CA GLU A 133 5.24 -3.71 -10.54
C GLU A 133 6.24 -3.63 -9.38
N ASN A 134 5.84 -3.08 -8.23
CA ASN A 134 6.69 -3.00 -7.05
C ASN A 134 7.05 -4.39 -6.53
N TYR A 135 6.07 -5.30 -6.47
CA TYR A 135 6.26 -6.69 -6.09
C TYR A 135 7.32 -7.37 -6.95
N GLN A 136 7.18 -7.30 -8.29
CA GLN A 136 8.11 -7.94 -9.22
C GLN A 136 9.51 -7.33 -9.13
N LYS A 137 9.61 -6.00 -9.15
CA LYS A 137 10.91 -5.30 -9.07
C LYS A 137 11.63 -5.59 -7.76
N PHE A 138 10.92 -5.67 -6.65
CA PHE A 138 11.53 -5.95 -5.35
C PHE A 138 12.15 -7.35 -5.32
N ILE A 139 11.46 -8.36 -5.84
CA ILE A 139 11.99 -9.74 -5.97
C ILE A 139 13.19 -9.78 -6.92
N GLN A 140 13.10 -9.16 -8.09
CA GLN A 140 14.18 -9.12 -9.07
C GLN A 140 15.47 -8.49 -8.52
N ASN A 141 15.36 -7.62 -7.51
CA ASN A 141 16.49 -6.99 -6.83
C ASN A 141 16.92 -7.70 -5.54
N GLY A 142 16.50 -8.96 -5.35
CA GLY A 142 16.99 -9.84 -4.27
C GLY A 142 16.29 -9.69 -2.93
N GLY A 143 15.15 -8.99 -2.88
CA GLY A 143 14.25 -8.96 -1.75
C GLY A 143 13.19 -10.06 -1.80
N ASN A 144 12.35 -10.13 -0.79
CA ASN A 144 11.12 -10.91 -0.79
C ASN A 144 9.92 -9.96 -0.83
N ALA A 145 8.79 -10.40 -1.38
CA ALA A 145 7.61 -9.56 -1.43
C ALA A 145 6.33 -10.38 -1.23
N ILE A 146 5.31 -9.72 -0.69
CA ILE A 146 3.95 -10.23 -0.55
C ILE A 146 3.03 -9.21 -1.24
N ILE A 147 2.27 -9.68 -2.23
CA ILE A 147 1.27 -8.84 -2.87
C ILE A 147 0.05 -8.74 -1.95
N TYR A 148 -0.34 -7.51 -1.58
CA TYR A 148 -1.56 -7.29 -0.81
C TYR A 148 -2.77 -7.39 -1.74
N PRO A 149 -3.77 -8.25 -1.45
CA PRO A 149 -4.87 -8.49 -2.37
C PRO A 149 -5.72 -7.25 -2.62
N GLN A 150 -5.82 -6.86 -3.89
CA GLN A 150 -6.68 -5.76 -4.33
C GLN A 150 -7.32 -6.07 -5.69
N PRO A 151 -8.48 -5.47 -6.02
CA PRO A 151 -9.17 -5.73 -7.29
C PRO A 151 -8.37 -5.35 -8.54
N TRP A 152 -7.34 -4.52 -8.40
CA TRP A 152 -6.52 -4.00 -9.50
C TRP A 152 -5.19 -4.72 -9.71
N ASN A 153 -4.90 -5.78 -8.94
CA ASN A 153 -3.65 -6.54 -9.09
C ASN A 153 -3.89 -8.01 -9.42
N ILE A 154 -2.80 -8.75 -9.64
CA ILE A 154 -2.80 -10.15 -10.05
C ILE A 154 -3.61 -11.07 -9.13
N THR A 155 -3.81 -10.72 -7.87
CA THR A 155 -4.58 -11.55 -6.94
C THR A 155 -6.05 -11.66 -7.31
N ARG A 156 -6.59 -10.72 -8.10
CA ARG A 156 -7.95 -10.78 -8.63
C ARG A 156 -8.20 -12.05 -9.44
N GLU A 157 -7.22 -12.49 -10.20
CA GLU A 157 -7.33 -13.73 -10.99
C GLU A 157 -7.35 -14.98 -10.11
N ILE A 158 -6.72 -14.90 -8.93
CA ILE A 158 -6.61 -15.99 -7.96
C ILE A 158 -7.86 -16.04 -7.06
N PHE A 159 -8.28 -14.88 -6.56
CA PHE A 159 -9.43 -14.74 -5.67
C PHE A 159 -10.65 -14.24 -6.47
N LYS A 160 -11.44 -15.17 -6.98
CA LYS A 160 -12.66 -14.87 -7.75
C LYS A 160 -13.77 -14.20 -6.94
N GLN A 161 -13.64 -14.16 -5.61
CA GLN A 161 -14.57 -13.54 -4.68
C GLN A 161 -13.92 -12.32 -4.04
N GLU A 162 -14.74 -11.30 -3.76
CA GLU A 162 -14.32 -10.12 -3.02
C GLU A 162 -13.96 -10.53 -1.58
N MET A 163 -12.73 -10.25 -1.19
CA MET A 163 -12.22 -10.52 0.16
C MET A 163 -12.50 -9.31 1.05
N SER A 164 -12.96 -9.59 2.27
CA SER A 164 -12.99 -8.57 3.33
C SER A 164 -11.56 -8.14 3.72
N GLU A 165 -11.40 -6.94 4.27
CA GLU A 165 -10.08 -6.46 4.73
C GLU A 165 -9.46 -7.41 5.78
N GLN A 166 -10.27 -8.02 6.62
CA GLN A 166 -9.79 -9.01 7.60
C GLN A 166 -9.23 -10.27 6.94
N GLU A 167 -9.86 -10.77 5.88
CA GLU A 167 -9.36 -11.92 5.11
C GLU A 167 -8.05 -11.61 4.39
N LYS A 168 -7.93 -10.42 3.78
CA LYS A 168 -6.70 -9.94 3.16
C LYS A 168 -5.56 -9.86 4.18
N ASN A 169 -5.83 -9.23 5.33
CA ASN A 169 -4.85 -9.11 6.41
C ASN A 169 -4.39 -10.47 6.93
N ASN A 170 -5.30 -11.43 7.13
CA ASN A 170 -4.96 -12.78 7.57
C ASN A 170 -4.08 -13.50 6.55
N LEU A 171 -4.44 -13.45 5.27
CA LEU A 171 -3.65 -14.07 4.18
C LEU A 171 -2.21 -13.54 4.16
N VAL A 172 -2.05 -12.22 4.26
CA VAL A 172 -0.72 -11.59 4.28
C VAL A 172 0.09 -12.02 5.50
N ILE A 173 -0.55 -12.11 6.67
CA ILE A 173 0.12 -12.53 7.92
C ILE A 173 0.54 -14.01 7.85
N ASP A 174 -0.31 -14.88 7.33
CA ASP A 174 0.01 -16.31 7.16
C ASP A 174 1.17 -16.50 6.17
N THR A 175 1.17 -15.75 5.07
CA THR A 175 2.27 -15.73 4.11
C THR A 175 3.56 -15.22 4.75
N LEU A 176 3.49 -14.15 5.51
CA LEU A 176 4.63 -13.57 6.24
C LEU A 176 5.23 -14.57 7.26
N TYR A 177 4.38 -15.32 7.96
CA TYR A 177 4.81 -16.39 8.86
C TYR A 177 5.60 -17.47 8.13
N LEU A 178 5.12 -17.94 6.98
CA LEU A 178 5.79 -18.97 6.18
C LEU A 178 7.13 -18.46 5.65
N MET A 179 7.18 -17.26 5.09
CA MET A 179 8.41 -16.65 4.56
C MET A 179 9.47 -16.45 5.66
N LYS A 180 9.08 -15.98 6.84
CA LYS A 180 10.02 -15.82 7.97
C LYS A 180 10.70 -17.12 8.34
N ASN A 181 9.97 -18.23 8.33
CA ASN A 181 10.53 -19.55 8.65
C ASN A 181 11.50 -20.04 7.56
N GLN A 182 11.22 -19.77 6.28
CA GLN A 182 12.12 -20.09 5.17
C GLN A 182 13.41 -19.26 5.22
N ILE A 183 13.33 -17.96 5.49
CA ILE A 183 14.51 -17.06 5.59
C ILE A 183 15.44 -17.49 6.74
N ARG A 184 14.91 -18.05 7.84
CA ARG A 184 15.70 -18.52 8.97
C ARG A 184 16.40 -19.85 8.72
N SER A 185 15.92 -20.63 7.77
CA SER A 185 16.42 -21.97 7.47
C SER A 185 17.54 -21.97 6.40
N ASN A 186 17.76 -20.83 5.73
CA ASN A 186 18.80 -20.57 4.75
C ASN A 186 19.90 -19.65 5.29
#